data_4d1987ed0582e8042838caa1437f6559
#
_entry.id   4d1987ed0582e8042838caa1437f6559
#
_cell.length_a   1.000
_cell.length_b   1.000
_cell.length_c   1.000
_cell.angle_alpha   90.00
_cell.angle_beta   90.00
_cell.angle_gamma   90.00
#
_symmetry.space_group_name_H-M   'P 1'
#
loop_
_entity.id
_entity.type
_entity.pdbx_description
1 polymer ?
#
loop_
_entity_poly.entity_id
_entity_poly.type
_entity_poly.pdbx_seq_one_letter_code
_entity_poly.pdbx_strand_id
1 'polypeptide(L)'
;MKQRRVAITGLGIISPYGGDLPDFFARLLAGESAVHFLHTDDIPRPLAIPFVSCHGFNPDEALGRPLAGMMDRFAQLGTAAAFNAWADAGLSRGEPAKEESESRDNWGVAWGTALGGTLAYEKGYRELWQKGRERVSPLSVILGMNNAANAHISIQLGLGGVSMSHTVACASSAIAIGEAFRRVRSGEATVMLTGGSDAPQAYRSEEH
;
A
#
# COMPACT_ATOMS: atom_id res chain seq x y z
N MET A 1 -2.62 -18.31 30.71
CA MET A 1 -1.57 -17.39 30.25
C MET A 1 -2.10 -15.95 30.30
N LYS A 2 -1.32 -15.00 30.86
CA LYS A 2 -1.72 -13.59 30.88
C LYS A 2 -1.68 -13.06 29.45
N GLN A 3 -2.82 -12.56 28.95
CA GLN A 3 -2.90 -12.04 27.59
C GLN A 3 -2.05 -10.76 27.48
N ARG A 4 -1.22 -10.68 26.43
CA ARG A 4 -0.43 -9.47 26.16
C ARG A 4 -1.35 -8.33 25.70
N ARG A 5 -1.04 -7.13 26.13
CA ARG A 5 -1.63 -5.91 25.56
C ARG A 5 -0.89 -5.60 24.25
N VAL A 6 -1.63 -5.15 23.27
CA VAL A 6 -1.08 -4.70 21.98
C VAL A 6 -1.30 -3.20 21.87
N ALA A 7 -0.26 -2.46 21.57
CA ALA A 7 -0.30 -1.02 21.38
C ALA A 7 -0.12 -0.67 19.90
N ILE A 8 -0.80 0.35 19.44
CA ILE A 8 -0.50 1.01 18.16
C ILE A 8 0.54 2.08 18.49
N THR A 9 1.70 1.99 17.83
CA THR A 9 2.85 2.84 18.10
C THR A 9 3.11 3.86 17.00
N GLY A 10 2.54 3.66 15.81
CA GLY A 10 2.66 4.58 14.70
C GLY A 10 1.52 4.42 13.70
N LEU A 11 1.17 5.51 13.07
CA LEU A 11 0.14 5.61 12.03
C LEU A 11 0.70 6.28 10.78
N GLY A 12 0.25 5.84 9.62
CA GLY A 12 0.62 6.45 8.35
C GLY A 12 -0.50 6.34 7.35
N ILE A 13 -0.67 7.37 6.56
CA ILE A 13 -1.70 7.45 5.54
C ILE A 13 -1.17 8.06 4.26
N ILE A 14 -1.68 7.62 3.13
CA ILE A 14 -1.67 8.33 1.85
C ILE A 14 -3.12 8.39 1.37
N SER A 15 -3.63 9.58 1.20
CA SER A 15 -5.03 9.83 0.89
C SER A 15 -5.17 10.94 -0.14
N PRO A 16 -6.37 11.18 -0.69
CA PRO A 16 -6.66 12.33 -1.53
C PRO A 16 -6.37 13.68 -0.86
N TYR A 17 -6.34 13.72 0.47
CA TYR A 17 -6.00 14.90 1.26
C TYR A 17 -4.50 14.98 1.62
N GLY A 18 -3.68 14.08 1.08
CA GLY A 18 -2.26 13.99 1.40
C GLY A 18 -1.91 12.91 2.40
N GLY A 19 -0.74 13.05 3.03
CA GLY A 19 -0.17 12.07 3.98
C GLY A 19 -0.05 12.60 5.41
N ASP A 20 -0.50 13.82 5.70
CA ASP A 20 -0.53 14.39 7.05
C ASP A 20 -1.76 13.92 7.82
N LEU A 21 -1.55 13.22 8.93
CA LEU A 21 -2.64 12.63 9.72
C LEU A 21 -3.55 13.66 10.38
N PRO A 22 -3.03 14.71 11.04
CA PRO A 22 -3.84 15.80 11.61
C PRO A 22 -4.71 16.48 10.56
N ASP A 23 -4.16 16.85 9.41
CA ASP A 23 -4.91 17.49 8.33
C ASP A 23 -5.98 16.55 7.75
N PHE A 24 -5.62 15.30 7.49
CA PHE A 24 -6.58 14.27 7.04
C PHE A 24 -7.78 14.18 8.01
N PHE A 25 -7.50 14.09 9.30
CA PHE A 25 -8.55 13.96 10.30
C PHE A 25 -9.41 15.24 10.43
N ALA A 26 -8.78 16.40 10.35
CA ALA A 26 -9.50 17.69 10.37
C ALA A 26 -10.48 17.82 9.19
N ARG A 27 -10.07 17.43 7.98
CA ARG A 27 -10.92 17.44 6.78
C ARG A 27 -12.07 16.45 6.89
N LEU A 28 -11.83 15.26 7.44
CA LEU A 28 -12.90 14.30 7.71
C LEU A 28 -13.95 14.87 8.68
N LEU A 29 -13.51 15.52 9.77
CA LEU A 29 -14.41 16.15 10.73
C LEU A 29 -15.17 17.33 10.14
N ALA A 30 -14.56 18.05 9.21
CA ALA A 30 -15.20 19.14 8.47
C ALA A 30 -16.22 18.64 7.43
N GLY A 31 -16.29 17.33 7.19
CA GLY A 31 -17.16 16.74 6.16
C GLY A 31 -16.74 17.05 4.73
N GLU A 32 -15.46 17.39 4.51
CA GLU A 32 -14.95 17.62 3.17
C GLU A 32 -15.04 16.33 2.34
N SER A 33 -15.45 16.45 1.06
CA SER A 33 -15.52 15.35 0.13
C SER A 33 -14.41 15.45 -0.90
N ALA A 34 -13.62 14.38 -1.06
CA ALA A 34 -12.65 14.25 -2.14
C ALA A 34 -13.26 13.59 -3.39
N VAL A 35 -14.55 13.29 -3.39
CA VAL A 35 -15.24 12.67 -4.54
C VAL A 35 -15.38 13.69 -5.65
N HIS A 36 -14.95 13.32 -6.84
CA HIS A 36 -15.16 14.05 -8.09
C HIS A 36 -15.70 13.09 -9.16
N PHE A 37 -16.15 13.63 -10.29
CA PHE A 37 -16.59 12.79 -11.39
C PHE A 37 -15.45 12.59 -12.39
N LEU A 38 -15.11 11.32 -12.62
CA LEU A 38 -14.25 10.92 -13.72
C LEU A 38 -15.10 10.75 -14.97
N HIS A 39 -14.76 11.46 -16.04
CA HIS A 39 -15.38 11.31 -17.36
C HIS A 39 -14.52 10.41 -18.23
N THR A 40 -15.12 9.37 -18.80
CA THR A 40 -14.42 8.41 -19.64
C THR A 40 -14.83 8.63 -21.09
N ASP A 41 -13.98 9.32 -21.87
CA ASP A 41 -14.28 9.64 -23.28
C ASP A 41 -13.70 8.64 -24.27
N ASP A 42 -12.84 7.74 -23.81
CA ASP A 42 -12.07 6.78 -24.60
C ASP A 42 -12.73 5.39 -24.69
N ILE A 43 -13.93 5.24 -24.16
CA ILE A 43 -14.72 4.03 -24.28
C ILE A 43 -15.95 4.28 -25.16
N PRO A 44 -16.46 3.23 -25.84
CA PRO A 44 -17.60 3.36 -26.77
C PRO A 44 -18.87 3.98 -26.14
N ARG A 45 -18.98 3.92 -24.83
CA ARG A 45 -20.08 4.51 -24.07
C ARG A 45 -19.51 5.34 -22.92
N PRO A 46 -19.33 6.64 -23.11
CA PRO A 46 -18.82 7.53 -22.06
C PRO A 46 -19.64 7.44 -20.77
N LEU A 47 -18.95 7.40 -19.65
CA LEU A 47 -19.56 7.34 -18.33
C LEU A 47 -19.03 8.50 -17.48
N ALA A 48 -19.88 9.02 -16.60
CA ALA A 48 -19.48 9.87 -15.49
C ALA A 48 -19.54 9.05 -14.22
N ILE A 49 -18.40 8.77 -13.62
CA ILE A 49 -18.28 7.87 -12.46
C ILE A 49 -17.79 8.66 -11.25
N PRO A 50 -18.44 8.55 -10.07
CA PRO A 50 -17.88 9.09 -8.84
C PRO A 50 -16.53 8.43 -8.58
N PHE A 51 -15.50 9.23 -8.38
CA PHE A 51 -14.12 8.76 -8.28
C PHE A 51 -13.37 9.50 -7.18
N VAL A 52 -12.39 8.83 -6.59
CA VAL A 52 -11.47 9.40 -5.61
C VAL A 52 -10.07 8.96 -5.97
N SER A 53 -9.13 9.90 -6.01
CA SER A 53 -7.75 9.60 -6.36
C SER A 53 -6.75 10.39 -5.51
N CYS A 54 -5.56 9.82 -5.34
CA CYS A 54 -4.44 10.46 -4.64
C CYS A 54 -3.55 11.19 -5.66
N HIS A 55 -4.08 12.20 -6.36
CA HIS A 55 -3.34 12.94 -7.39
C HIS A 55 -2.08 13.63 -6.87
N GLY A 56 -2.11 14.09 -5.62
CA GLY A 56 -0.97 14.77 -5.00
C GLY A 56 0.16 13.85 -4.54
N PHE A 57 0.03 12.53 -4.71
CA PHE A 57 1.06 11.58 -4.29
C PHE A 57 2.06 11.32 -5.43
N ASN A 58 3.30 11.77 -5.23
CA ASN A 58 4.42 11.51 -6.11
C ASN A 58 5.25 10.32 -5.57
N PRO A 59 5.21 9.14 -6.22
CA PRO A 59 5.93 7.98 -5.75
C PRO A 59 7.45 8.12 -5.85
N ASP A 60 7.96 8.86 -6.84
CA ASP A 60 9.39 9.07 -7.03
C ASP A 60 10.00 9.88 -5.88
N GLU A 61 9.26 10.84 -5.35
CA GLU A 61 9.66 11.62 -4.18
C GLU A 61 9.57 10.82 -2.88
N ALA A 62 8.48 10.07 -2.71
CA ALA A 62 8.23 9.33 -1.47
C ALA A 62 9.10 8.08 -1.30
N LEU A 63 9.38 7.37 -2.39
CA LEU A 63 10.04 6.06 -2.39
C LEU A 63 11.42 6.07 -3.06
N GLY A 64 11.69 7.08 -3.88
CA GLY A 64 12.80 7.08 -4.82
C GLY A 64 12.46 6.35 -6.12
N ARG A 65 12.86 6.91 -7.24
CA ARG A 65 12.51 6.44 -8.59
C ARG A 65 12.81 4.96 -8.86
N PRO A 66 13.97 4.39 -8.42
CA PRO A 66 14.23 2.96 -8.66
C PRO A 66 13.22 2.05 -7.96
N LEU A 67 12.87 2.36 -6.71
CA LEU A 67 11.93 1.56 -5.94
C LEU A 67 10.50 1.73 -6.45
N ALA A 68 10.08 2.97 -6.74
CA ALA A 68 8.77 3.28 -7.28
C ALA A 68 8.50 2.54 -8.61
N GLY A 69 9.53 2.44 -9.48
CA GLY A 69 9.43 1.72 -10.75
C GLY A 69 9.25 0.20 -10.64
N MET A 70 9.47 -0.36 -9.46
CA MET A 70 9.30 -1.79 -9.17
C MET A 70 7.95 -2.11 -8.53
N MET A 71 7.04 -1.14 -8.45
CA MET A 71 5.74 -1.26 -7.79
C MET A 71 4.61 -0.79 -8.69
N ASP A 72 3.48 -1.48 -8.62
CA ASP A 72 2.19 -0.95 -9.08
C ASP A 72 1.67 0.11 -8.08
N ARG A 73 0.74 0.93 -8.50
CA ARG A 73 0.23 2.08 -7.73
C ARG A 73 -0.24 1.70 -6.33
N PHE A 74 -0.97 0.58 -6.18
CA PHE A 74 -1.43 0.13 -4.87
C PHE A 74 -0.25 -0.15 -3.91
N ALA A 75 0.83 -0.74 -4.43
CA ALA A 75 2.01 -1.05 -3.65
C ALA A 75 2.83 0.22 -3.34
N GLN A 76 2.87 1.19 -4.26
CA GLN A 76 3.48 2.51 -4.02
C GLN A 76 2.78 3.23 -2.86
N LEU A 77 1.44 3.34 -2.91
CA LEU A 77 0.63 3.98 -1.86
C LEU A 77 0.82 3.26 -0.52
N GLY A 78 0.73 1.93 -0.52
CA GLY A 78 0.87 1.11 0.68
C GLY A 78 2.25 1.21 1.31
N THR A 79 3.31 1.12 0.50
CA THR A 79 4.69 1.21 0.99
C THR A 79 5.00 2.59 1.55
N ALA A 80 4.54 3.66 0.89
CA ALA A 80 4.72 5.02 1.39
C ALA A 80 3.97 5.24 2.72
N ALA A 81 2.71 4.79 2.83
CA ALA A 81 1.96 4.85 4.08
C ALA A 81 2.63 4.04 5.20
N ALA A 82 3.18 2.86 4.87
CA ALA A 82 3.93 2.04 5.81
C ALA A 82 5.20 2.75 6.30
N PHE A 83 5.92 3.45 5.44
CA PHE A 83 7.09 4.24 5.82
C PHE A 83 6.73 5.42 6.72
N ASN A 84 5.59 6.07 6.48
CA ASN A 84 5.08 7.12 7.35
C ASN A 84 4.74 6.55 8.74
N ALA A 85 4.04 5.42 8.82
CA ALA A 85 3.75 4.75 10.08
C ALA A 85 5.01 4.33 10.83
N TRP A 86 6.04 3.87 10.11
CA TRP A 86 7.33 3.50 10.66
C TRP A 86 8.05 4.69 11.29
N ALA A 87 8.06 5.81 10.58
CA ALA A 87 8.66 7.06 11.07
C ALA A 87 7.89 7.63 12.28
N ASP A 88 6.55 7.59 12.24
CA ASP A 88 5.67 8.02 13.34
C ASP A 88 5.89 7.17 14.62
N ALA A 89 6.23 5.89 14.45
CA ALA A 89 6.64 5.02 15.55
C ALA A 89 8.05 5.34 16.11
N GLY A 90 8.75 6.33 15.57
CA GLY A 90 10.12 6.69 15.97
C GLY A 90 11.19 5.73 15.45
N LEU A 91 10.87 4.89 14.46
CA LEU A 91 11.77 3.89 13.91
C LEU A 91 12.49 4.41 12.65
N SER A 92 13.77 4.08 12.52
CA SER A 92 14.58 4.43 11.36
C SER A 92 14.51 3.39 10.26
N ARG A 93 14.50 3.83 8.99
CA ARG A 93 14.70 2.95 7.83
C ARG A 93 16.20 2.64 7.69
N GLY A 94 16.52 1.42 7.27
CA GLY A 94 17.88 0.94 7.12
C GLY A 94 18.26 -0.09 8.19
N GLU A 95 19.55 -0.37 8.31
CA GLU A 95 20.03 -1.27 9.37
C GLU A 95 19.68 -0.69 10.75
N PRO A 96 19.24 -1.56 11.70
CA PRO A 96 18.98 -1.12 13.06
C PRO A 96 20.22 -0.38 13.58
N ALA A 97 20.02 0.74 14.25
CA ALA A 97 21.12 1.38 14.97
C ALA A 97 21.72 0.36 15.94
N LYS A 98 23.04 0.40 16.16
CA LYS A 98 23.74 -0.55 17.07
C LYS A 98 23.13 -0.58 18.49
N GLU A 99 22.33 0.41 18.82
CA GLU A 99 21.60 0.55 20.08
C GLU A 99 20.19 -0.05 20.04
N GLU A 100 19.61 -0.30 18.84
CA GLU A 100 18.41 -1.11 18.68
C GLU A 100 18.81 -2.58 18.80
N SER A 101 18.89 -3.06 20.03
CA SER A 101 19.45 -4.38 20.40
C SER A 101 18.57 -5.56 20.00
N GLU A 102 17.48 -5.36 19.28
CA GLU A 102 16.59 -6.43 18.85
C GLU A 102 16.68 -6.62 17.34
N SER A 103 17.16 -7.81 16.97
CA SER A 103 17.01 -8.35 15.62
C SER A 103 15.54 -8.23 15.16
N ARG A 104 15.31 -7.73 13.94
CA ARG A 104 13.97 -7.67 13.33
C ARG A 104 13.49 -9.03 12.82
N ASP A 105 14.09 -10.14 13.28
CA ASP A 105 13.83 -11.50 12.80
C ASP A 105 12.40 -11.96 13.09
N ASN A 106 11.74 -11.43 14.12
CA ASN A 106 10.34 -11.72 14.42
C ASN A 106 9.39 -10.52 14.24
N TRP A 107 9.86 -9.46 13.53
CA TRP A 107 9.02 -8.35 13.12
C TRP A 107 8.42 -8.66 11.76
N GLY A 108 7.12 -8.54 11.66
CA GLY A 108 6.40 -8.99 10.48
C GLY A 108 5.53 -7.91 9.84
N VAL A 109 4.90 -8.29 8.74
CA VAL A 109 3.93 -7.46 8.03
C VAL A 109 2.70 -8.27 7.65
N ALA A 110 1.53 -7.68 7.83
CA ALA A 110 0.26 -8.19 7.31
C ALA A 110 -0.42 -7.06 6.52
N TRP A 111 -0.63 -7.26 5.22
CA TRP A 111 -1.13 -6.22 4.33
C TRP A 111 -2.35 -6.67 3.57
N GLY A 112 -3.35 -5.80 3.49
CA GLY A 112 -4.60 -6.06 2.78
C GLY A 112 -4.66 -5.35 1.43
N THR A 113 -5.17 -6.04 0.42
CA THR A 113 -5.54 -5.44 -0.86
C THR A 113 -6.71 -6.21 -1.47
N ALA A 114 -7.62 -5.51 -2.11
CA ALA A 114 -8.76 -6.17 -2.75
C ALA A 114 -8.37 -6.81 -4.09
N LEU A 115 -7.56 -6.11 -4.89
CA LEU A 115 -7.30 -6.48 -6.28
C LEU A 115 -5.81 -6.53 -6.64
N GLY A 116 -4.91 -6.05 -5.79
CA GLY A 116 -3.48 -5.98 -6.10
C GLY A 116 -3.15 -5.03 -7.25
N GLY A 117 -2.16 -5.39 -8.05
CA GLY A 117 -1.61 -4.56 -9.11
C GLY A 117 -2.38 -4.65 -10.44
N THR A 118 -3.65 -4.28 -10.43
CA THR A 118 -4.52 -4.32 -11.61
C THR A 118 -4.06 -3.38 -12.72
N LEU A 119 -3.40 -2.26 -12.40
CA LEU A 119 -2.87 -1.32 -13.38
C LEU A 119 -1.74 -1.94 -14.22
N ALA A 120 -0.89 -2.73 -13.58
CA ALA A 120 0.17 -3.45 -14.28
C ALA A 120 -0.40 -4.48 -15.28
N TYR A 121 -1.44 -5.21 -14.89
CA TYR A 121 -2.12 -6.14 -15.78
C TYR A 121 -2.84 -5.40 -16.91
N GLU A 122 -3.58 -4.34 -16.61
CA GLU A 122 -4.26 -3.52 -17.62
C GLU A 122 -3.26 -2.99 -18.65
N LYS A 123 -2.14 -2.42 -18.20
CA LYS A 123 -1.07 -1.95 -19.09
C LYS A 123 -0.53 -3.07 -19.95
N GLY A 124 -0.29 -4.26 -19.38
CA GLY A 124 0.18 -5.43 -20.13
C GLY A 124 -0.80 -5.87 -21.21
N TYR A 125 -2.09 -5.94 -20.91
CA TYR A 125 -3.13 -6.31 -21.86
C TYR A 125 -3.30 -5.28 -22.97
N ARG A 126 -3.22 -3.98 -22.66
CA ARG A 126 -3.23 -2.91 -23.66
C ARG A 126 -2.03 -3.01 -24.62
N GLU A 127 -0.85 -3.30 -24.13
CA GLU A 127 0.33 -3.52 -24.97
C GLU A 127 0.14 -4.70 -25.94
N LEU A 128 -0.39 -5.83 -25.45
CA LEU A 128 -0.63 -7.01 -26.28
C LEU A 128 -1.73 -6.78 -27.31
N TRP A 129 -2.91 -6.35 -26.89
CA TRP A 129 -4.12 -6.40 -27.72
C TRP A 129 -4.39 -5.12 -28.49
N GLN A 130 -4.06 -3.96 -27.93
CA GLN A 130 -4.29 -2.69 -28.62
C GLN A 130 -3.09 -2.25 -29.46
N LYS A 131 -1.88 -2.51 -28.96
CA LYS A 131 -0.64 -2.10 -29.65
C LYS A 131 0.01 -3.24 -30.45
N GLY A 132 -0.57 -4.44 -30.44
CA GLY A 132 -0.08 -5.59 -31.19
C GLY A 132 1.31 -6.05 -30.80
N ARG A 133 1.75 -5.79 -29.57
CA ARG A 133 3.05 -6.29 -29.10
C ARG A 133 3.00 -7.79 -28.85
N GLU A 134 4.04 -8.50 -29.22
CA GLU A 134 4.15 -9.95 -29.02
C GLU A 134 4.49 -10.34 -27.58
N ARG A 135 4.93 -9.38 -26.75
CA ARG A 135 5.42 -9.65 -25.38
C ARG A 135 5.01 -8.53 -24.44
N VAL A 136 4.71 -8.90 -23.20
CA VAL A 136 4.62 -7.99 -22.06
C VAL A 136 5.92 -7.99 -21.25
N SER A 137 6.12 -6.96 -20.45
CA SER A 137 7.25 -6.92 -19.53
C SER A 137 7.19 -8.08 -18.53
N PRO A 138 8.26 -8.83 -18.30
CA PRO A 138 8.31 -9.85 -17.25
C PRO A 138 7.98 -9.29 -15.86
N LEU A 139 8.23 -8.00 -15.63
CA LEU A 139 7.87 -7.31 -14.39
C LEU A 139 6.37 -7.22 -14.14
N SER A 140 5.53 -7.38 -15.19
CA SER A 140 4.06 -7.33 -15.04
C SER A 140 3.55 -8.32 -14.01
N VAL A 141 4.20 -9.49 -13.88
CA VAL A 141 3.83 -10.50 -12.89
C VAL A 141 4.10 -9.98 -11.48
N ILE A 142 5.31 -9.50 -11.22
CA ILE A 142 5.74 -9.01 -9.90
C ILE A 142 4.92 -7.79 -9.50
N LEU A 143 4.70 -6.87 -10.42
CA LEU A 143 3.90 -5.66 -10.20
C LEU A 143 2.44 -5.98 -9.90
N GLY A 144 1.90 -7.02 -10.56
CA GLY A 144 0.50 -7.43 -10.41
C GLY A 144 0.18 -8.24 -9.16
N MET A 145 1.19 -8.81 -8.50
CA MET A 145 0.98 -9.72 -7.36
C MET A 145 0.37 -9.02 -6.15
N ASN A 146 -0.64 -9.64 -5.53
CA ASN A 146 -1.32 -9.09 -4.35
C ASN A 146 -0.38 -8.92 -3.14
N ASN A 147 0.69 -9.69 -3.07
CA ASN A 147 1.69 -9.59 -2.02
C ASN A 147 2.84 -8.61 -2.34
N ALA A 148 2.77 -7.84 -3.42
CA ALA A 148 3.84 -6.91 -3.78
C ALA A 148 4.08 -5.86 -2.69
N ALA A 149 3.02 -5.29 -2.11
CA ALA A 149 3.16 -4.28 -1.06
C ALA A 149 3.89 -4.82 0.18
N ASN A 150 3.42 -5.94 0.76
CA ASN A 150 4.06 -6.50 1.94
C ASN A 150 5.47 -7.04 1.67
N ALA A 151 5.74 -7.54 0.47
CA ALA A 151 7.08 -7.96 0.08
C ALA A 151 8.05 -6.75 0.06
N HIS A 152 7.67 -5.66 -0.61
CA HIS A 152 8.50 -4.45 -0.62
C HIS A 152 8.68 -3.84 0.77
N ILE A 153 7.62 -3.78 1.58
CA ILE A 153 7.69 -3.31 2.97
C ILE A 153 8.69 -4.14 3.77
N SER A 154 8.58 -5.48 3.70
CA SER A 154 9.50 -6.38 4.41
C SER A 154 10.95 -6.17 4.01
N ILE A 155 11.22 -6.12 2.70
CA ILE A 155 12.57 -5.95 2.16
C ILE A 155 13.16 -4.59 2.58
N GLN A 156 12.40 -3.50 2.42
CA GLN A 156 12.88 -2.15 2.68
C GLN A 156 13.10 -1.85 4.16
N LEU A 157 12.38 -2.53 5.04
CA LEU A 157 12.48 -2.36 6.49
C LEU A 157 13.28 -3.47 7.16
N GLY A 158 13.79 -4.46 6.41
CA GLY A 158 14.57 -5.58 6.94
C GLY A 158 13.77 -6.45 7.92
N LEU A 159 12.48 -6.71 7.63
CA LEU A 159 11.62 -7.53 8.47
C LEU A 159 11.83 -9.01 8.18
N GLY A 160 12.30 -9.78 9.16
CA GLY A 160 12.57 -11.21 9.03
C GLY A 160 11.42 -12.12 9.46
N GLY A 161 10.38 -11.55 10.07
CA GLY A 161 9.23 -12.29 10.56
C GLY A 161 8.19 -12.58 9.47
N VAL A 162 6.99 -12.89 9.91
CA VAL A 162 5.88 -13.28 9.02
C VAL A 162 5.50 -12.15 8.07
N SER A 163 5.42 -12.48 6.78
CA SER A 163 4.94 -11.57 5.73
C SER A 163 3.71 -12.16 5.05
N MET A 164 2.55 -11.51 5.20
CA MET A 164 1.27 -12.03 4.73
C MET A 164 0.49 -10.99 3.93
N SER A 165 -0.17 -11.48 2.89
CA SER A 165 -1.16 -10.71 2.13
C SER A 165 -2.57 -11.25 2.37
N HIS A 166 -3.53 -10.35 2.55
CA HIS A 166 -4.94 -10.70 2.74
C HIS A 166 -5.77 -10.07 1.63
N THR A 167 -6.57 -10.90 0.96
CA THR A 167 -7.43 -10.47 -0.15
C THR A 167 -8.85 -10.92 0.13
N VAL A 168 -9.66 -10.01 0.67
CA VAL A 168 -11.05 -10.22 1.09
C VAL A 168 -11.87 -8.98 0.71
N ALA A 169 -11.73 -8.51 -0.52
CA ALA A 169 -12.37 -7.30 -1.01
C ALA A 169 -12.18 -6.12 -0.02
N CYS A 170 -13.22 -5.33 0.24
CA CYS A 170 -13.16 -4.15 1.11
C CYS A 170 -12.75 -4.46 2.56
N ALA A 171 -12.81 -5.71 3.01
CA ALA A 171 -12.44 -6.13 4.36
C ALA A 171 -10.95 -6.49 4.49
N SER A 172 -10.15 -6.43 3.42
CA SER A 172 -8.78 -6.93 3.40
C SER A 172 -7.88 -6.29 4.45
N SER A 173 -7.90 -4.96 4.58
CA SER A 173 -7.09 -4.26 5.58
C SER A 173 -7.55 -4.55 7.01
N ALA A 174 -8.86 -4.67 7.25
CA ALA A 174 -9.39 -5.01 8.57
C ALA A 174 -8.97 -6.43 9.01
N ILE A 175 -8.98 -7.38 8.09
CA ILE A 175 -8.49 -8.75 8.35
C ILE A 175 -6.99 -8.73 8.62
N ALA A 176 -6.19 -7.98 7.84
CA ALA A 176 -4.76 -7.84 8.06
C ALA A 176 -4.45 -7.29 9.46
N ILE A 177 -5.15 -6.24 9.88
CA ILE A 177 -5.01 -5.64 11.23
C ILE A 177 -5.38 -6.66 12.32
N GLY A 178 -6.47 -7.38 12.14
CA GLY A 178 -6.91 -8.41 13.09
C GLY A 178 -5.91 -9.56 13.23
N GLU A 179 -5.28 -9.96 12.12
CA GLU A 179 -4.26 -11.00 12.13
C GLU A 179 -2.97 -10.50 12.80
N ALA A 180 -2.51 -9.30 12.49
CA ALA A 180 -1.38 -8.67 13.14
C ALA A 180 -1.58 -8.56 14.67
N PHE A 181 -2.76 -8.11 15.08
CA PHE A 181 -3.14 -8.06 16.49
C PHE A 181 -3.01 -9.43 17.17
N ARG A 182 -3.54 -10.49 16.55
CA ARG A 182 -3.48 -11.85 17.11
C ARG A 182 -2.05 -12.34 17.29
N ARG A 183 -1.17 -12.10 16.32
CA ARG A 183 0.22 -12.53 16.35
C ARG A 183 1.04 -11.83 17.43
N VAL A 184 0.86 -10.53 17.58
CA VAL A 184 1.51 -9.78 18.67
C VAL A 184 0.95 -10.23 20.02
N ARG A 185 -0.36 -10.39 20.14
CA ARG A 185 -1.02 -10.82 21.37
C ARG A 185 -0.61 -12.23 21.81
N SER A 186 -0.42 -13.15 20.87
CA SER A 186 0.03 -14.52 21.17
C SER A 186 1.52 -14.57 21.49
N GLY A 187 2.30 -13.57 21.08
CA GLY A 187 3.75 -13.53 21.23
C GLY A 187 4.51 -14.21 20.10
N GLU A 188 3.82 -14.51 18.99
CA GLU A 188 4.44 -15.02 17.78
C GLU A 188 5.27 -13.94 17.07
N ALA A 189 4.83 -12.69 17.14
CA ALA A 189 5.57 -11.54 16.66
C ALA A 189 5.76 -10.50 17.78
N THR A 190 6.87 -9.78 17.77
CA THR A 190 7.09 -8.64 18.67
C THR A 190 6.46 -7.38 18.10
N VAL A 191 6.64 -7.16 16.80
CA VAL A 191 6.12 -6.01 16.05
C VAL A 191 5.45 -6.51 14.77
N MET A 192 4.32 -5.92 14.44
CA MET A 192 3.65 -6.15 13.16
C MET A 192 3.30 -4.81 12.51
N LEU A 193 3.82 -4.59 11.31
CA LEU A 193 3.33 -3.52 10.45
C LEU A 193 2.08 -4.02 9.72
N THR A 194 1.00 -3.25 9.73
CA THR A 194 -0.25 -3.71 9.15
C THR A 194 -1.08 -2.57 8.58
N GLY A 195 -1.87 -2.88 7.59
CA GLY A 195 -2.75 -1.94 6.92
C GLY A 195 -3.29 -2.51 5.62
N GLY A 196 -3.56 -1.63 4.68
CA GLY A 196 -3.97 -2.03 3.34
C GLY A 196 -3.97 -0.86 2.37
N SER A 197 -3.92 -1.18 1.10
CA SER A 197 -3.91 -0.22 0.00
C SER A 197 -4.54 -0.80 -1.25
N ASP A 198 -5.22 0.06 -1.99
CA ASP A 198 -5.81 -0.28 -3.27
C ASP A 198 -5.70 0.90 -4.25
N ALA A 199 -5.50 0.57 -5.52
CA ALA A 199 -5.58 1.49 -6.64
C ALA A 199 -6.20 0.71 -7.82
N PRO A 200 -7.50 0.43 -7.76
CA PRO A 200 -8.10 -0.65 -8.51
C PRO A 200 -8.25 -0.39 -10.01
N GLN A 201 -8.23 0.85 -10.48
CA GLN A 201 -8.40 1.13 -11.90
C GLN A 201 -7.87 2.49 -12.31
N ALA A 202 -7.28 2.53 -13.50
CA ALA A 202 -7.18 3.72 -14.30
C ALA A 202 -8.07 3.54 -15.53
N TYR A 203 -9.31 3.94 -15.43
CA TYR A 203 -9.83 4.61 -16.61
C TYR A 203 -9.12 5.96 -16.66
N ARG A 204 -7.95 5.96 -17.35
CA ARG A 204 -7.01 7.05 -17.41
C ARG A 204 -6.80 7.82 -16.09
N SER A 205 -5.83 7.42 -15.32
CA SER A 205 -5.03 8.42 -14.67
C SER A 205 -4.23 9.09 -15.79
N GLU A 206 -4.55 10.31 -16.14
CA GLU A 206 -3.62 11.17 -16.87
C GLU A 206 -2.45 11.51 -15.94
N GLU A 207 -1.74 10.48 -15.55
CA GLU A 207 -0.45 10.61 -14.90
C GLU A 207 0.60 10.64 -16.01
N HIS A 208 0.85 11.84 -16.48
CA HIS A 208 2.05 12.19 -17.25
C HIS A 208 3.12 12.71 -16.32
#